data_900b024a4b69324b5d2f4242e3bc3170
#
_entry.id   900b024a4b69324b5d2f4242e3bc3170
#
_cell.length_a   1.000
_cell.length_b   1.000
_cell.length_c   1.000
_cell.angle_alpha   90.00
_cell.angle_beta   90.00
_cell.angle_gamma   90.00
#
_symmetry.space_group_name_H-M   'P 1'
#
loop_
_entity.id
_entity.type
_entity.pdbx_description
1 polymer ?
#
loop_
_entity_poly.entity_id
_entity_poly.type
_entity_poly.pdbx_seq_one_letter_code
_entity_poly.pdbx_strand_id
1 'polypeptide(L)'
;TPEKVYFKKGCLPVALNELKDVMGKKRAFIVTDSFLYKNGYTNVITDRLNEMGITYTVFSDVQPDPTLANAQAGAKLMKEFEPDVIIAMGGGSAMDAGKIMWVLYEHPEADFMDMAMRFIDIRKRVYTFPKMGEKAYFVAVPTSSGTGSEVTPFAVITDQETGIKYPL
;
A
#
# COMPACT_ATOMS: atom_id res chain seq x y z
N THR A 1 -11.75 -8.63 -0.85
CA THR A 1 -12.24 -8.61 0.54
C THR A 1 -11.07 -8.84 1.47
N PRO A 2 -10.86 -8.00 2.50
CA PRO A 2 -9.78 -8.21 3.45
C PRO A 2 -9.99 -9.53 4.22
N GLU A 3 -8.88 -10.22 4.49
CA GLU A 3 -8.92 -11.47 5.27
C GLU A 3 -9.29 -11.21 6.73
N LYS A 4 -8.88 -10.06 7.26
CA LYS A 4 -9.09 -9.69 8.66
C LYS A 4 -9.28 -8.19 8.83
N VAL A 5 -10.21 -7.81 9.68
CA VAL A 5 -10.51 -6.41 10.02
C VAL A 5 -10.48 -6.23 11.54
N TYR A 6 -9.71 -5.25 12.00
CA TYR A 6 -9.72 -4.79 13.39
C TYR A 6 -10.41 -3.45 13.48
N PHE A 7 -11.43 -3.37 14.30
CA PHE A 7 -12.21 -2.15 14.48
C PHE A 7 -12.50 -1.89 15.97
N LYS A 8 -11.60 -1.21 16.63
CA LYS A 8 -11.76 -0.76 18.01
C LYS A 8 -10.71 0.31 18.31
N LYS A 9 -11.06 1.30 19.12
CA LYS A 9 -10.09 2.28 19.62
C LYS A 9 -8.92 1.55 20.30
N GLY A 10 -7.69 1.88 19.89
CA GLY A 10 -6.46 1.30 20.45
C GLY A 10 -6.13 -0.11 19.96
N CYS A 11 -6.82 -0.63 18.92
CA CYS A 11 -6.54 -1.97 18.40
C CYS A 11 -5.28 -2.09 17.54
N LEU A 12 -4.72 -0.98 17.05
CA LEU A 12 -3.60 -1.03 16.12
C LEU A 12 -2.37 -1.76 16.66
N PRO A 13 -1.88 -1.50 17.88
CA PRO A 13 -0.75 -2.28 18.42
C PRO A 13 -1.05 -3.77 18.55
N VAL A 14 -2.28 -4.11 18.91
CA VAL A 14 -2.74 -5.53 19.04
C VAL A 14 -2.78 -6.19 17.67
N ALA A 15 -3.33 -5.50 16.67
CA ALA A 15 -3.35 -6.01 15.29
C ALA A 15 -1.93 -6.25 14.75
N LEU A 16 -0.99 -5.36 15.04
CA LEU A 16 0.40 -5.49 14.61
C LEU A 16 1.10 -6.71 15.25
N ASN A 17 0.68 -7.16 16.44
CA ASN A 17 1.24 -8.36 17.06
C ASN A 17 1.12 -9.59 16.17
N GLU A 18 0.08 -9.69 15.37
CA GLU A 18 -0.11 -10.82 14.45
C GLU A 18 0.98 -10.92 13.40
N LEU A 19 1.60 -9.81 13.01
CA LEU A 19 2.69 -9.81 12.04
C LEU A 19 3.86 -10.68 12.49
N LYS A 20 4.15 -10.69 13.79
CA LYS A 20 5.19 -11.54 14.38
C LYS A 20 4.65 -12.87 14.86
N ASP A 21 3.62 -12.85 15.70
CA ASP A 21 3.17 -14.01 16.46
C ASP A 21 2.45 -15.06 15.60
N VAL A 22 1.75 -14.62 14.56
CA VAL A 22 0.97 -15.49 13.66
C VAL A 22 1.65 -15.66 12.31
N MET A 23 2.16 -14.58 11.72
CA MET A 23 2.64 -14.55 10.35
C MET A 23 4.16 -14.63 10.22
N GLY A 24 4.91 -14.41 11.30
CA GLY A 24 6.37 -14.49 11.30
C GLY A 24 7.06 -13.45 10.42
N LYS A 25 6.46 -12.26 10.26
CA LYS A 25 7.02 -11.18 9.44
C LYS A 25 8.26 -10.58 10.10
N LYS A 26 9.24 -10.19 9.28
CA LYS A 26 10.54 -9.70 9.74
C LYS A 26 10.92 -8.34 9.19
N ARG A 27 10.35 -7.93 8.05
CA ARG A 27 10.73 -6.71 7.33
C ARG A 27 9.49 -5.98 6.86
N ALA A 28 9.24 -4.80 7.42
CA ALA A 28 8.07 -3.98 7.09
C ALA A 28 8.45 -2.76 6.26
N PHE A 29 7.67 -2.48 5.23
CA PHE A 29 7.76 -1.26 4.44
C PHE A 29 6.51 -0.42 4.69
N ILE A 30 6.68 0.78 5.25
CA ILE A 30 5.58 1.69 5.60
C ILE A 30 5.41 2.71 4.49
N VAL A 31 4.20 2.84 3.97
CA VAL A 31 3.82 3.82 2.95
C VAL A 31 2.89 4.85 3.59
N THR A 32 3.28 6.11 3.56
CA THR A 32 2.50 7.20 4.15
C THR A 32 2.81 8.54 3.48
N ASP A 33 2.12 9.60 3.88
CA ASP A 33 2.42 10.95 3.45
C ASP A 33 3.35 11.69 4.43
N SER A 34 3.90 12.82 3.99
CA SER A 34 4.85 13.59 4.77
C SER A 34 4.24 14.23 6.01
N PHE A 35 2.95 14.59 5.96
CA PHE A 35 2.26 15.19 7.10
C PHE A 35 2.15 14.20 8.26
N LEU A 36 1.66 12.99 8.00
CA LEU A 36 1.52 11.96 9.02
C LEU A 36 2.88 11.56 9.59
N TYR A 37 3.89 11.43 8.74
CA TYR A 37 5.25 11.08 9.17
C TYR A 37 5.90 12.15 10.05
N LYS A 38 5.90 13.40 9.58
CA LYS A 38 6.53 14.52 10.30
C LYS A 38 5.85 14.87 11.62
N ASN A 39 4.53 14.62 11.72
CA ASN A 39 3.77 14.88 12.93
C ASN A 39 3.70 13.67 13.88
N GLY A 40 4.46 12.62 13.61
CA GLY A 40 4.62 11.49 14.52
C GLY A 40 3.46 10.49 14.54
N TYR A 41 2.51 10.58 13.60
CA TYR A 41 1.37 9.64 13.56
C TYR A 41 1.77 8.20 13.22
N THR A 42 2.91 8.02 12.54
CA THR A 42 3.45 6.69 12.25
C THR A 42 4.17 6.04 13.44
N ASN A 43 4.43 6.79 14.50
CA ASN A 43 5.22 6.30 15.63
C ASN A 43 4.56 5.11 16.34
N VAL A 44 3.23 5.06 16.40
CA VAL A 44 2.50 3.92 16.96
C VAL A 44 2.84 2.62 16.22
N ILE A 45 3.09 2.69 14.92
CA ILE A 45 3.50 1.55 14.10
C ILE A 45 4.98 1.26 14.30
N THR A 46 5.84 2.26 14.12
CA THR A 46 7.30 2.07 14.16
C THR A 46 7.79 1.66 15.55
N ASP A 47 7.25 2.22 16.63
CA ASP A 47 7.57 1.83 18.00
C ASP A 47 7.17 0.37 18.25
N ARG A 48 6.00 -0.04 17.77
CA ARG A 48 5.56 -1.43 17.93
C ARG A 48 6.41 -2.41 17.12
N LEU A 49 6.79 -2.04 15.89
CA LEU A 49 7.70 -2.84 15.08
C LEU A 49 9.07 -3.01 15.76
N ASN A 50 9.60 -1.93 16.35
CA ASN A 50 10.84 -1.98 17.13
C ASN A 50 10.74 -2.94 18.31
N GLU A 51 9.65 -2.86 19.09
CA GLU A 51 9.40 -3.76 20.23
C GLU A 51 9.33 -5.23 19.80
N MET A 52 8.80 -5.50 18.60
CA MET A 52 8.71 -6.85 18.05
C MET A 52 10.00 -7.31 17.35
N GLY A 53 11.01 -6.45 17.22
CA GLY A 53 12.24 -6.77 16.50
C GLY A 53 12.07 -6.85 14.97
N ILE A 54 11.04 -6.21 14.43
CA ILE A 54 10.81 -6.13 12.98
C ILE A 54 11.56 -4.94 12.42
N THR A 55 12.44 -5.20 11.46
CA THR A 55 13.15 -4.15 10.72
C THR A 55 12.19 -3.43 9.79
N TYR A 56 12.27 -2.10 9.68
CA TYR A 56 11.37 -1.35 8.82
C TYR A 56 12.07 -0.21 8.07
N THR A 57 11.43 0.19 6.97
CA THR A 57 11.73 1.40 6.20
C THR A 57 10.45 2.18 5.96
N VAL A 58 10.52 3.50 5.95
CA VAL A 58 9.37 4.38 5.70
C VAL A 58 9.54 5.12 4.38
N PHE A 59 8.54 5.02 3.51
CA PHE A 59 8.36 5.90 2.37
C PHE A 59 7.25 6.90 2.72
N SER A 60 7.64 8.17 2.90
CA SER A 60 6.74 9.24 3.36
C SER A 60 6.39 10.29 2.30
N ASP A 61 6.70 10.02 1.04
CA ASP A 61 6.54 10.97 -0.07
C ASP A 61 5.30 10.70 -0.93
N VAL A 62 4.28 10.05 -0.37
CA VAL A 62 3.00 9.90 -1.08
C VAL A 62 2.39 11.26 -1.33
N GLN A 63 2.15 11.57 -2.61
CA GLN A 63 1.52 12.82 -3.02
C GLN A 63 -0.01 12.70 -2.96
N PRO A 64 -0.74 13.81 -2.70
CA PRO A 64 -2.16 13.86 -3.02
C PRO A 64 -2.36 13.50 -4.49
N ASP A 65 -3.36 12.67 -4.81
CA ASP A 65 -3.55 12.15 -6.17
C ASP A 65 -2.27 11.50 -6.72
N PRO A 66 -1.86 10.32 -6.19
CA PRO A 66 -0.57 9.73 -6.51
C PRO A 66 -0.43 9.46 -8.02
N THR A 67 0.77 9.74 -8.53
CA THR A 67 1.12 9.49 -9.93
C THR A 67 1.84 8.16 -10.07
N LEU A 68 1.93 7.65 -11.30
CA LEU A 68 2.71 6.45 -11.60
C LEU A 68 4.18 6.64 -11.20
N ALA A 69 4.77 7.82 -11.49
CA ALA A 69 6.15 8.12 -11.11
C ALA A 69 6.36 8.07 -9.59
N ASN A 70 5.40 8.58 -8.81
CA ASN A 70 5.43 8.52 -7.35
C ASN A 70 5.39 7.06 -6.85
N ALA A 71 4.50 6.24 -7.43
CA ALA A 71 4.41 4.83 -7.10
C ALA A 71 5.67 4.04 -7.53
N GLN A 72 6.24 4.35 -8.69
CA GLN A 72 7.49 3.73 -9.16
C GLN A 72 8.68 4.05 -8.26
N ALA A 73 8.77 5.28 -7.76
CA ALA A 73 9.82 5.67 -6.82
C ALA A 73 9.74 4.84 -5.52
N GLY A 74 8.55 4.68 -4.97
CA GLY A 74 8.33 3.84 -3.79
C GLY A 74 8.61 2.37 -4.06
N ALA A 75 8.17 1.85 -5.21
CA ALA A 75 8.40 0.46 -5.60
C ALA A 75 9.89 0.14 -5.78
N LYS A 76 10.69 1.10 -6.28
CA LYS A 76 12.14 0.95 -6.39
C LYS A 76 12.79 0.75 -5.02
N LEU A 77 12.43 1.59 -4.05
CA LEU A 77 12.91 1.46 -2.67
C LEU A 77 12.45 0.15 -2.03
N MET A 78 11.22 -0.26 -2.33
CA MET A 78 10.66 -1.52 -1.85
C MET A 78 11.44 -2.72 -2.38
N LYS A 79 11.84 -2.73 -3.65
CA LYS A 79 12.68 -3.77 -4.23
C LYS A 79 14.06 -3.86 -3.56
N GLU A 80 14.65 -2.72 -3.23
CA GLU A 80 15.95 -2.67 -2.56
C GLU A 80 15.87 -3.17 -1.12
N PHE A 81 14.75 -2.87 -0.44
CA PHE A 81 14.54 -3.25 0.96
C PHE A 81 14.07 -4.69 1.12
N GLU A 82 13.35 -5.25 0.16
CA GLU A 82 12.79 -6.61 0.18
C GLU A 82 11.88 -6.88 1.40
N PRO A 83 10.77 -6.13 1.56
CA PRO A 83 9.84 -6.35 2.67
C PRO A 83 9.05 -7.64 2.51
N ASP A 84 8.60 -8.21 3.63
CA ASP A 84 7.62 -9.30 3.68
C ASP A 84 6.24 -8.84 4.17
N VAL A 85 6.12 -7.57 4.58
CA VAL A 85 4.86 -6.90 4.86
C VAL A 85 4.92 -5.43 4.45
N ILE A 86 3.81 -4.94 3.87
CA ILE A 86 3.65 -3.54 3.49
C ILE A 86 2.53 -2.97 4.34
N ILE A 87 2.78 -1.83 5.00
CA ILE A 87 1.80 -1.15 5.85
C ILE A 87 1.54 0.23 5.25
N ALA A 88 0.36 0.42 4.66
CA ALA A 88 -0.07 1.72 4.14
C ALA A 88 -0.91 2.44 5.19
N MET A 89 -0.44 3.61 5.64
CA MET A 89 -1.13 4.45 6.62
C MET A 89 -1.48 5.80 6.02
N GLY A 90 -2.74 6.15 6.02
CA GLY A 90 -3.21 7.45 5.55
C GLY A 90 -4.60 7.43 4.99
N GLY A 91 -4.92 8.40 4.14
CA GLY A 91 -6.15 8.45 3.38
C GLY A 91 -6.10 7.57 2.12
N GLY A 92 -7.06 7.77 1.23
CA GLY A 92 -7.16 7.01 -0.02
C GLY A 92 -5.88 7.06 -0.87
N SER A 93 -5.23 8.23 -0.94
CA SER A 93 -3.98 8.39 -1.71
C SER A 93 -2.84 7.50 -1.20
N ALA A 94 -2.65 7.41 0.11
CA ALA A 94 -1.61 6.56 0.69
C ALA A 94 -1.89 5.08 0.46
N MET A 95 -3.15 4.66 0.62
CA MET A 95 -3.54 3.27 0.38
C MET A 95 -3.45 2.89 -1.09
N ASP A 96 -3.90 3.76 -1.98
CA ASP A 96 -3.84 3.52 -3.43
C ASP A 96 -2.38 3.46 -3.91
N ALA A 97 -1.54 4.40 -3.49
CA ALA A 97 -0.10 4.36 -3.78
C ALA A 97 0.55 3.08 -3.24
N GLY A 98 0.23 2.70 -2.03
CA GLY A 98 0.74 1.46 -1.42
C GLY A 98 0.35 0.20 -2.19
N LYS A 99 -0.89 0.10 -2.66
CA LYS A 99 -1.35 -1.02 -3.49
C LYS A 99 -0.60 -1.09 -4.82
N ILE A 100 -0.39 0.05 -5.48
CA ILE A 100 0.33 0.09 -6.75
C ILE A 100 1.81 -0.28 -6.55
N MET A 101 2.44 0.25 -5.51
CA MET A 101 3.81 -0.14 -5.14
C MET A 101 3.91 -1.65 -4.88
N TRP A 102 2.93 -2.20 -4.20
CA TRP A 102 2.84 -3.63 -3.92
C TRP A 102 2.76 -4.46 -5.21
N VAL A 103 1.89 -4.07 -6.17
CA VAL A 103 1.79 -4.72 -7.47
C VAL A 103 3.13 -4.67 -8.21
N LEU A 104 3.76 -3.49 -8.30
CA LEU A 104 5.04 -3.31 -8.98
C LEU A 104 6.19 -4.08 -8.31
N TYR A 105 6.12 -4.24 -7.00
CA TYR A 105 7.09 -5.03 -6.24
C TYR A 105 6.96 -6.54 -6.51
N GLU A 106 5.74 -7.06 -6.47
CA GLU A 106 5.48 -8.49 -6.68
C GLU A 106 5.55 -8.88 -8.15
N HIS A 107 5.09 -7.98 -9.04
CA HIS A 107 5.01 -8.20 -10.47
C HIS A 107 5.61 -7.02 -11.25
N PRO A 108 6.95 -6.94 -11.33
CA PRO A 108 7.63 -5.86 -12.06
C PRO A 108 7.26 -5.78 -13.55
N GLU A 109 6.80 -6.91 -14.10
CA GLU A 109 6.34 -7.03 -15.49
C GLU A 109 4.93 -6.44 -15.73
N ALA A 110 4.20 -6.08 -14.68
CA ALA A 110 2.84 -5.56 -14.81
C ALA A 110 2.84 -4.22 -15.56
N ASP A 111 2.02 -4.13 -16.60
CA ASP A 111 1.85 -2.93 -17.41
C ASP A 111 0.71 -2.08 -16.86
N PHE A 112 1.03 -0.84 -16.50
CA PHE A 112 0.06 0.13 -16.00
C PHE A 112 -1.10 0.37 -16.98
N MET A 113 -0.79 0.54 -18.27
CA MET A 113 -1.82 0.82 -19.27
C MET A 113 -2.75 -0.38 -19.48
N ASP A 114 -2.23 -1.60 -19.41
CA ASP A 114 -3.07 -2.80 -19.49
C ASP A 114 -4.00 -2.93 -18.28
N MET A 115 -3.52 -2.60 -17.09
CA MET A 115 -4.36 -2.56 -15.89
C MET A 115 -5.46 -1.50 -16.00
N ALA A 116 -5.13 -0.30 -16.46
CA ALA A 116 -6.09 0.78 -16.65
C ALA A 116 -7.10 0.48 -17.76
N MET A 117 -6.64 -0.07 -18.87
CA MET A 117 -7.48 -0.35 -20.04
C MET A 117 -8.58 -1.38 -19.78
N ARG A 118 -8.45 -2.23 -18.79
CA ARG A 118 -9.53 -3.17 -18.45
C ARG A 118 -10.83 -2.46 -18.03
N PHE A 119 -10.74 -1.22 -17.54
CA PHE A 119 -11.89 -0.41 -17.18
C PHE A 119 -12.40 0.46 -18.34
N ILE A 120 -11.54 0.80 -19.27
CA ILE A 120 -11.83 1.72 -20.37
C ILE A 120 -12.29 0.95 -21.62
N ASP A 121 -11.66 -0.17 -21.92
CA ASP A 121 -11.97 -0.99 -23.12
C ASP A 121 -12.59 -2.32 -22.71
N ILE A 122 -13.85 -2.48 -23.08
CA ILE A 122 -14.63 -3.70 -22.79
C ILE A 122 -14.00 -4.97 -23.40
N ARG A 123 -13.25 -4.82 -24.49
CA ARG A 123 -12.54 -5.93 -25.15
C ARG A 123 -11.33 -6.41 -24.37
N LYS A 124 -10.77 -5.56 -23.48
CA LYS A 124 -9.64 -5.87 -22.60
C LYS A 124 -10.04 -6.32 -21.19
N ARG A 125 -11.34 -6.51 -20.93
CA ARG A 125 -11.82 -7.06 -19.64
C ARG A 125 -11.33 -8.49 -19.36
N VAL A 126 -10.63 -9.09 -20.33
CA VAL A 126 -10.02 -10.42 -20.20
C VAL A 126 -8.64 -10.35 -19.50
N TYR A 127 -8.15 -9.16 -19.14
CA TYR A 127 -6.90 -9.04 -18.39
C TYR A 127 -7.02 -9.73 -17.03
N THR A 128 -6.22 -10.78 -16.83
CA THR A 128 -6.15 -11.47 -15.54
C THR A 128 -5.22 -10.70 -14.63
N PHE A 129 -5.75 -10.20 -13.51
CA PHE A 129 -4.95 -9.52 -12.52
C PHE A 129 -3.94 -10.51 -11.91
N PRO A 130 -2.64 -10.11 -11.75
CA PRO A 130 -1.64 -11.01 -11.21
C PRO A 130 -1.99 -11.43 -9.77
N LYS A 131 -1.59 -12.64 -9.39
CA LYS A 131 -1.76 -13.14 -8.03
C LYS A 131 -0.89 -12.33 -7.07
N MET A 132 -1.49 -11.83 -6.00
CA MET A 132 -0.83 -10.97 -5.02
C MET A 132 -0.59 -11.70 -3.69
N GLY A 133 0.40 -11.25 -2.93
CA GLY A 133 0.67 -11.71 -1.58
C GLY A 133 1.74 -12.80 -1.45
N GLU A 134 2.45 -13.12 -2.53
CA GLU A 134 3.52 -14.13 -2.49
C GLU A 134 4.82 -13.61 -1.86
N LYS A 135 5.18 -12.34 -2.14
CA LYS A 135 6.38 -11.70 -1.57
C LYS A 135 6.07 -10.97 -0.27
N ALA A 136 4.95 -10.25 -0.22
CA ALA A 136 4.59 -9.42 0.90
C ALA A 136 3.09 -9.44 1.19
N TYR A 137 2.74 -9.40 2.47
CA TYR A 137 1.38 -9.20 2.94
C TYR A 137 1.07 -7.70 3.02
N PHE A 138 -0.18 -7.31 2.72
CA PHE A 138 -0.58 -5.91 2.71
C PHE A 138 -1.50 -5.59 3.90
N VAL A 139 -1.14 -4.54 4.64
CA VAL A 139 -1.92 -4.02 5.77
C VAL A 139 -2.32 -2.57 5.48
N ALA A 140 -3.61 -2.27 5.56
CA ALA A 140 -4.14 -0.92 5.42
C ALA A 140 -4.52 -0.34 6.78
N VAL A 141 -4.03 0.87 7.07
CA VAL A 141 -4.34 1.64 8.28
C VAL A 141 -4.96 2.98 7.87
N PRO A 142 -6.28 3.04 7.66
CA PRO A 142 -6.94 4.27 7.22
C PRO A 142 -6.95 5.33 8.32
N THR A 143 -6.69 6.59 7.92
CA THR A 143 -6.78 7.76 8.78
C THR A 143 -7.93 8.69 8.40
N SER A 144 -8.64 8.39 7.33
CA SER A 144 -9.85 9.08 6.88
C SER A 144 -10.95 8.08 6.59
N SER A 145 -12.19 8.50 6.72
CA SER A 145 -13.37 7.67 6.41
C SER A 145 -13.99 8.10 5.08
N GLY A 146 -14.62 7.16 4.39
CA GLY A 146 -15.43 7.42 3.20
C GLY A 146 -14.82 6.99 1.88
N THR A 147 -13.52 6.79 1.76
CA THR A 147 -12.89 6.36 0.50
C THR A 147 -13.10 4.88 0.21
N GLY A 148 -13.14 4.05 1.25
CA GLY A 148 -13.24 2.59 1.11
C GLY A 148 -11.98 1.93 0.55
N SER A 149 -10.89 2.67 0.33
CA SER A 149 -9.65 2.13 -0.27
C SER A 149 -9.05 0.99 0.54
N GLU A 150 -9.30 0.94 1.83
CA GLU A 150 -8.84 -0.12 2.74
C GLU A 150 -9.50 -1.48 2.48
N VAL A 151 -10.65 -1.50 1.80
CA VAL A 151 -11.45 -2.72 1.56
C VAL A 151 -11.71 -2.98 0.08
N THR A 152 -11.18 -2.16 -0.83
CA THR A 152 -11.37 -2.32 -2.28
C THR A 152 -10.14 -2.91 -2.96
N PRO A 153 -10.31 -3.68 -4.04
CA PRO A 153 -9.21 -4.14 -4.87
C PRO A 153 -8.71 -3.09 -5.85
N PHE A 154 -9.30 -1.90 -5.85
CA PHE A 154 -8.98 -0.83 -6.79
C PHE A 154 -7.98 0.15 -6.19
N ALA A 155 -7.17 0.75 -7.05
CA ALA A 155 -6.36 1.92 -6.76
C ALA A 155 -6.58 2.96 -7.86
N VAL A 156 -6.48 4.23 -7.53
CA VAL A 156 -6.60 5.33 -8.49
C VAL A 156 -5.26 6.01 -8.65
N ILE A 157 -4.80 6.16 -9.88
CA ILE A 157 -3.56 6.86 -10.18
C ILE A 157 -3.82 7.98 -11.18
N THR A 158 -3.08 9.07 -11.05
CA THR A 158 -3.18 10.24 -11.92
C THR A 158 -2.10 10.19 -12.98
N ASP A 159 -2.49 10.28 -14.24
CA ASP A 159 -1.57 10.53 -15.35
C ASP A 159 -1.11 11.99 -15.28
N GLN A 160 0.19 12.19 -15.20
CA GLN A 160 0.78 13.53 -15.07
C GLN A 160 0.64 14.39 -16.32
N GLU A 161 0.60 13.79 -17.51
CA GLU A 161 0.51 14.54 -18.77
C GLU A 161 -0.91 15.03 -19.04
N THR A 162 -1.91 14.19 -18.77
CA THR A 162 -3.31 14.50 -19.09
C THR A 162 -4.11 14.96 -17.88
N GLY A 163 -3.64 14.75 -16.67
CA GLY A 163 -4.38 14.99 -15.43
C GLY A 163 -5.54 14.02 -15.21
N ILE A 164 -5.68 13.00 -16.03
CA ILE A 164 -6.79 12.04 -15.95
C ILE A 164 -6.48 11.00 -14.87
N LYS A 165 -7.50 10.67 -14.07
CA LYS A 165 -7.43 9.63 -13.06
C LYS A 165 -7.88 8.29 -13.62
N TYR A 166 -7.03 7.29 -13.50
CA TYR A 166 -7.33 5.92 -13.94
C TYR A 166 -7.50 5.00 -12.75
N PRO A 167 -8.62 4.27 -12.66
CA PRO A 167 -8.73 3.14 -11.75
C PRO A 167 -7.93 1.94 -12.27
N LEU A 168 -7.26 1.24 -11.37
CA LEU A 168 -6.44 0.06 -11.64
C LEU A 168 -6.96 -1.18 -10.92
#